data_3ade4e39ca59ee09e979a015ff24054e
#
_entry.id   3ade4e39ca59ee09e979a015ff24054e
#
_cell.length_a   1.000
_cell.length_b   1.000
_cell.length_c   1.000
_cell.angle_alpha   90.00
_cell.angle_beta   90.00
_cell.angle_gamma   90.00
#
_symmetry.space_group_name_H-M   'P 1'
#
loop_
_entity.id
_entity.type
_entity.pdbx_description
1 polymer ?
#
loop_
_entity_poly.entity_id
_entity_poly.type
_entity_poly.pdbx_seq_one_letter_code
_entity_poly.pdbx_strand_id
1 'polypeptide(L)'
;MPTPNGQGAARNPKRGRRLGVVLVSVVFIAGILFAGLFSTGLAYTNEMDFCVSCHSLQIPYEEYKESLHYKNQSGVQATCADCHVPKPFIPKMIAKVVAMKDVYHEIAGTIDTPEKFEAHRWDMASRVWARMERNDSRECRSCHEFSNMDLSEQGRSARSRHASAEERGKTRSEERRVGKECTLRC
;
A
#
# COMPACT_ATOMS: atom_id res chain seq x y z
N MET A 1 -26.23 -26.48 -69.75
CA MET A 1 -26.37 -25.74 -68.41
C MET A 1 -24.98 -25.24 -68.02
N PRO A 2 -24.68 -23.96 -68.02
CA PRO A 2 -23.39 -23.44 -67.63
C PRO A 2 -23.31 -23.34 -66.04
N THR A 3 -22.21 -23.83 -65.47
CA THR A 3 -21.88 -23.77 -64.11
C THR A 3 -21.53 -22.30 -63.69
N PRO A 4 -21.98 -21.80 -62.53
CA PRO A 4 -21.61 -20.45 -62.10
C PRO A 4 -20.15 -20.41 -61.61
N ASN A 5 -19.37 -19.58 -62.33
CA ASN A 5 -17.99 -19.21 -61.92
C ASN A 5 -17.95 -18.58 -60.51
N GLY A 6 -17.45 -19.34 -59.56
CA GLY A 6 -17.07 -18.84 -58.30
C GLY A 6 -15.82 -17.95 -58.37
N GLN A 7 -15.98 -16.66 -58.63
CA GLN A 7 -14.89 -15.68 -58.51
C GLN A 7 -14.59 -15.47 -57.01
N GLY A 8 -13.70 -16.31 -56.47
CA GLY A 8 -13.09 -16.06 -55.18
C GLY A 8 -12.33 -14.72 -55.19
N ALA A 9 -12.84 -13.73 -54.52
CA ALA A 9 -12.20 -12.42 -54.39
C ALA A 9 -10.78 -12.59 -53.83
N ALA A 10 -9.76 -12.44 -54.71
CA ALA A 10 -8.35 -12.52 -54.32
C ALA A 10 -8.04 -11.47 -53.24
N ARG A 11 -7.84 -11.91 -52.01
CA ARG A 11 -7.44 -11.04 -50.92
C ARG A 11 -6.08 -10.42 -51.23
N ASN A 12 -6.04 -9.08 -51.34
CA ASN A 12 -4.81 -8.33 -51.63
C ASN A 12 -3.85 -8.48 -50.41
N PRO A 13 -2.70 -9.19 -50.57
CA PRO A 13 -1.79 -9.51 -49.46
C PRO A 13 -1.19 -8.25 -48.81
N LYS A 14 -1.05 -7.15 -49.55
CA LYS A 14 -0.55 -5.87 -49.05
C LYS A 14 -1.55 -5.19 -48.09
N ARG A 15 -2.86 -5.35 -48.31
CA ARG A 15 -3.91 -4.81 -47.44
C ARG A 15 -3.97 -5.57 -46.12
N GLY A 16 -3.83 -6.91 -46.16
CA GLY A 16 -3.78 -7.73 -44.95
C GLY A 16 -2.57 -7.39 -44.06
N ARG A 17 -1.40 -7.22 -44.68
CA ARG A 17 -0.18 -6.83 -43.92
C ARG A 17 -0.28 -5.44 -43.28
N ARG A 18 -0.83 -4.45 -43.99
CA ARG A 18 -1.07 -3.09 -43.43
C ARG A 18 -2.05 -3.13 -42.26
N LEU A 19 -3.14 -3.86 -42.39
CA LEU A 19 -4.11 -4.01 -41.30
C LEU A 19 -3.49 -4.69 -40.08
N GLY A 20 -2.66 -5.72 -40.27
CA GLY A 20 -1.93 -6.38 -39.21
C GLY A 20 -0.98 -5.42 -38.46
N VAL A 21 -0.20 -4.63 -39.20
CA VAL A 21 0.71 -3.62 -38.61
C VAL A 21 -0.08 -2.58 -37.79
N VAL A 22 -1.18 -2.06 -38.36
CA VAL A 22 -2.03 -1.08 -37.65
C VAL A 22 -2.59 -1.68 -36.37
N LEU A 23 -3.10 -2.90 -36.40
CA LEU A 23 -3.65 -3.57 -35.24
C LEU A 23 -2.59 -3.75 -34.12
N VAL A 24 -1.39 -4.24 -34.48
CA VAL A 24 -0.28 -4.39 -33.54
C VAL A 24 0.11 -3.05 -32.95
N SER A 25 0.21 -1.99 -33.77
CA SER A 25 0.53 -0.64 -33.26
C SER A 25 -0.54 -0.11 -32.30
N VAL A 26 -1.82 -0.32 -32.60
CA VAL A 26 -2.93 0.10 -31.72
C VAL A 26 -2.88 -0.64 -30.40
N VAL A 27 -2.70 -1.97 -30.41
CA VAL A 27 -2.59 -2.78 -29.18
C VAL A 27 -1.37 -2.36 -28.35
N PHE A 28 -0.24 -2.11 -29.00
CA PHE A 28 0.98 -1.67 -28.32
C PHE A 28 0.80 -0.29 -27.66
N ILE A 29 0.24 0.69 -28.38
CA ILE A 29 -0.06 2.01 -27.84
C ILE A 29 -1.06 1.92 -26.68
N ALA A 30 -2.13 1.14 -26.84
CA ALA A 30 -3.12 0.91 -25.79
C ALA A 30 -2.48 0.28 -24.55
N GLY A 31 -1.54 -0.67 -24.73
CA GLY A 31 -0.77 -1.26 -23.63
C GLY A 31 0.09 -0.23 -22.87
N ILE A 32 0.78 0.65 -23.58
CA ILE A 32 1.57 1.74 -22.98
C ILE A 32 0.67 2.69 -22.18
N LEU A 33 -0.44 3.12 -22.78
CA LEU A 33 -1.39 4.01 -22.11
C LEU A 33 -1.99 3.35 -20.87
N PHE A 34 -2.38 2.09 -20.96
CA PHE A 34 -2.87 1.33 -19.82
C PHE A 34 -1.83 1.24 -18.70
N ALA A 35 -0.58 0.88 -19.02
CA ALA A 35 0.49 0.79 -18.05
C ALA A 35 0.78 2.13 -17.36
N GLY A 36 0.78 3.22 -18.14
CA GLY A 36 0.93 4.58 -17.63
C GLY A 36 -0.18 4.98 -16.67
N LEU A 37 -1.44 4.82 -17.06
CA LEU A 37 -2.61 5.12 -16.25
C LEU A 37 -2.66 4.27 -14.98
N PHE A 38 -2.37 2.98 -15.12
CA PHE A 38 -2.31 2.06 -13.98
C PHE A 38 -1.23 2.47 -12.96
N SER A 39 -0.01 2.76 -13.45
CA SER A 39 1.09 3.21 -12.58
C SER A 39 0.78 4.53 -11.88
N THR A 40 0.19 5.49 -12.60
CA THR A 40 -0.25 6.77 -12.04
C THR A 40 -1.34 6.56 -10.99
N GLY A 41 -2.31 5.70 -11.24
CA GLY A 41 -3.35 5.35 -10.29
C GLY A 41 -2.79 4.69 -9.02
N LEU A 42 -1.81 3.80 -9.16
CA LEU A 42 -1.11 3.21 -8.01
C LEU A 42 -0.33 4.26 -7.20
N ALA A 43 0.33 5.21 -7.85
CA ALA A 43 1.02 6.30 -7.18
C ALA A 43 0.04 7.20 -6.44
N TYR A 44 -0.98 7.69 -7.12
CA TYR A 44 -2.02 8.55 -6.55
C TYR A 44 -2.69 7.94 -5.30
N THR A 45 -3.03 6.65 -5.37
CA THR A 45 -3.64 5.96 -4.21
C THR A 45 -2.66 5.64 -3.07
N ASN A 46 -1.41 6.09 -3.14
CA ASN A 46 -0.44 6.06 -2.04
C ASN A 46 -0.23 7.43 -1.41
N GLU A 47 -0.75 8.50 -2.02
CA GLU A 47 -0.62 9.84 -1.46
C GLU A 47 -1.40 9.98 -0.15
N MET A 48 -0.88 10.81 0.75
CA MET A 48 -1.51 11.09 2.04
C MET A 48 -2.93 11.64 1.84
N ASP A 49 -3.08 12.60 0.92
CA ASP A 49 -4.35 13.26 0.63
C ASP A 49 -5.44 12.28 0.15
N PHE A 50 -5.03 11.24 -0.61
CA PHE A 50 -5.96 10.19 -0.98
C PHE A 50 -6.46 9.41 0.24
N CYS A 51 -5.56 9.05 1.15
CA CYS A 51 -5.93 8.28 2.35
C CYS A 51 -6.88 9.08 3.25
N VAL A 52 -6.57 10.35 3.52
CA VAL A 52 -7.37 11.20 4.41
C VAL A 52 -8.62 11.78 3.77
N SER A 53 -8.89 11.48 2.50
CA SER A 53 -10.15 11.84 1.85
C SER A 53 -11.36 11.07 2.40
N CYS A 54 -11.14 9.92 3.05
CA CYS A 54 -12.19 9.17 3.74
C CYS A 54 -12.39 9.68 5.17
N HIS A 55 -13.64 9.77 5.61
CA HIS A 55 -14.00 10.29 6.93
C HIS A 55 -13.41 9.47 8.07
N SER A 56 -13.46 8.14 7.98
CA SER A 56 -12.92 7.23 8.98
C SER A 56 -11.41 7.38 9.17
N LEU A 57 -10.66 7.73 8.12
CA LEU A 57 -9.21 7.88 8.19
C LEU A 57 -8.75 9.25 8.73
N GLN A 58 -9.65 10.21 8.87
CA GLN A 58 -9.33 11.48 9.51
C GLN A 58 -9.01 11.32 11.00
N ILE A 59 -9.65 10.36 11.69
CA ILE A 59 -9.41 10.11 13.12
C ILE A 59 -7.96 9.64 13.35
N PRO A 60 -7.49 8.55 12.75
CA PRO A 60 -6.10 8.13 12.92
C PRO A 60 -5.10 9.13 12.32
N TYR A 61 -5.50 9.97 11.36
CA TYR A 61 -4.65 11.03 10.83
C TYR A 61 -4.38 12.12 11.86
N GLU A 62 -5.40 12.58 12.61
CA GLU A 62 -5.20 13.54 13.69
C GLU A 62 -4.26 12.98 14.78
N GLU A 63 -4.45 11.71 15.16
CA GLU A 63 -3.54 11.04 16.09
C GLU A 63 -2.12 10.85 15.54
N TYR A 64 -2.00 10.60 14.22
CA TYR A 64 -0.73 10.50 13.55
C TYR A 64 0.05 11.80 13.60
N LYS A 65 -0.62 12.96 13.50
CA LYS A 65 0.02 14.29 13.59
C LYS A 65 0.73 14.53 14.91
N GLU A 66 0.33 13.85 15.98
CA GLU A 66 0.99 13.90 17.30
C GLU A 66 2.22 12.96 17.38
N SER A 67 2.51 12.19 16.34
CA SER A 67 3.58 11.19 16.36
C SER A 67 4.91 11.75 15.85
N LEU A 68 6.02 11.13 16.31
CA LEU A 68 7.36 11.41 15.77
C LEU A 68 7.53 11.01 14.31
N HIS A 69 6.63 10.22 13.73
CA HIS A 69 6.64 9.88 12.31
C HIS A 69 6.05 10.99 11.44
N TYR A 70 5.21 11.84 12.01
CA TYR A 70 4.72 13.03 11.33
C TYR A 70 5.73 14.17 11.39
N LYS A 71 6.30 14.43 12.58
CA LYS A 71 7.23 15.55 12.80
C LYS A 71 8.34 15.14 13.75
N ASN A 72 9.58 15.27 13.31
CA ASN A 72 10.76 14.91 14.08
C ASN A 72 11.95 15.83 13.75
N GLN A 73 13.04 15.64 14.48
CA GLN A 73 14.26 16.45 14.32
C GLN A 73 14.96 16.25 12.97
N SER A 74 14.81 15.09 12.34
CA SER A 74 15.44 14.79 11.05
C SER A 74 14.70 15.41 9.87
N GLY A 75 13.46 15.89 10.06
CA GLY A 75 12.62 16.40 8.98
C GLY A 75 12.05 15.32 8.05
N VAL A 76 12.26 14.03 8.34
CA VAL A 76 11.72 12.93 7.56
C VAL A 76 10.31 12.60 8.04
N GLN A 77 9.32 12.79 7.19
CA GLN A 77 7.94 12.42 7.46
C GLN A 77 7.62 11.09 6.79
N ALA A 78 7.10 10.11 7.56
CA ALA A 78 6.57 8.89 7.00
C ALA A 78 5.11 9.09 6.58
N THR A 79 4.70 8.60 5.44
CA THR A 79 3.31 8.64 4.99
C THR A 79 2.51 7.44 5.48
N CYS A 80 1.18 7.46 5.33
CA CYS A 80 0.34 6.29 5.59
C CYS A 80 0.81 5.09 4.76
N ALA A 81 1.17 5.33 3.51
CA ALA A 81 1.63 4.28 2.60
C ALA A 81 2.96 3.65 3.04
N ASP A 82 3.86 4.40 3.68
CA ASP A 82 5.15 3.85 4.15
C ASP A 82 4.98 2.77 5.22
N CYS A 83 3.91 2.83 6.00
CA CYS A 83 3.60 1.86 7.05
C CYS A 83 2.60 0.79 6.61
N HIS A 84 1.67 1.12 5.70
CA HIS A 84 0.53 0.28 5.37
C HIS A 84 0.60 -0.38 3.99
N VAL A 85 1.41 0.14 3.07
CA VAL A 85 1.52 -0.35 1.69
C VAL A 85 2.90 -0.90 1.41
N PRO A 86 3.04 -2.20 1.15
CA PRO A 86 4.32 -2.81 0.79
C PRO A 86 4.96 -2.17 -0.44
N LYS A 87 6.30 -2.01 -0.41
CA LYS A 87 7.06 -1.48 -1.56
C LYS A 87 7.16 -2.47 -2.73
N PRO A 88 7.38 -3.80 -2.51
CA PRO A 88 7.43 -4.77 -3.60
C PRO A 88 6.07 -4.92 -4.29
N PHE A 89 6.10 -5.11 -5.63
CA PHE A 89 4.90 -5.04 -6.48
C PHE A 89 3.79 -6.03 -6.07
N ILE A 90 4.10 -7.33 -5.95
CA ILE A 90 3.08 -8.35 -5.63
C ILE A 90 2.44 -8.13 -4.26
N PRO A 91 3.21 -7.97 -3.16
CA PRO A 91 2.62 -7.63 -1.86
C PRO A 91 1.83 -6.32 -1.87
N LYS A 92 2.26 -5.32 -2.65
CA LYS A 92 1.53 -4.06 -2.85
C LYS A 92 0.15 -4.31 -3.46
N MET A 93 0.08 -5.10 -4.51
CA MET A 93 -1.19 -5.43 -5.17
C MET A 93 -2.13 -6.18 -4.23
N ILE A 94 -1.61 -7.15 -3.47
CA ILE A 94 -2.38 -7.87 -2.46
C ILE A 94 -2.91 -6.90 -1.39
N ALA A 95 -2.08 -6.00 -0.89
CA ALA A 95 -2.50 -5.00 0.10
C ALA A 95 -3.61 -4.08 -0.44
N LYS A 96 -3.50 -3.65 -1.70
CA LYS A 96 -4.52 -2.82 -2.36
C LYS A 96 -5.85 -3.56 -2.52
N VAL A 97 -5.82 -4.84 -2.92
CA VAL A 97 -7.03 -5.66 -3.01
C VAL A 97 -7.67 -5.86 -1.65
N VAL A 98 -6.88 -6.13 -0.61
CA VAL A 98 -7.40 -6.27 0.76
C VAL A 98 -8.01 -4.96 1.27
N ALA A 99 -7.39 -3.82 0.95
CA ALA A 99 -7.90 -2.49 1.33
C ALA A 99 -9.25 -2.14 0.66
N MET A 100 -9.62 -2.77 -0.44
CA MET A 100 -10.95 -2.61 -1.03
C MET A 100 -12.09 -2.96 -0.08
N LYS A 101 -11.83 -3.85 0.88
CA LYS A 101 -12.78 -4.17 1.94
C LYS A 101 -13.07 -2.94 2.81
N ASP A 102 -12.05 -2.18 3.17
CA ASP A 102 -12.19 -1.01 4.03
C ASP A 102 -12.92 0.12 3.27
N VAL A 103 -12.63 0.29 1.98
CA VAL A 103 -13.38 1.18 1.08
C VAL A 103 -14.86 0.79 1.00
N TYR A 104 -15.15 -0.51 0.90
CA TYR A 104 -16.52 -1.00 0.92
C TYR A 104 -17.23 -0.66 2.24
N HIS A 105 -16.59 -0.84 3.38
CA HIS A 105 -17.18 -0.52 4.69
C HIS A 105 -17.40 0.98 4.91
N GLU A 106 -16.53 1.82 4.35
CA GLU A 106 -16.74 3.28 4.33
C GLU A 106 -17.99 3.65 3.53
N ILE A 107 -18.10 3.15 2.28
CA ILE A 107 -19.23 3.42 1.39
C ILE A 107 -20.55 2.84 1.94
N ALA A 108 -20.49 1.65 2.54
CA ALA A 108 -21.63 0.98 3.15
C ALA A 108 -22.08 1.62 4.49
N GLY A 109 -21.36 2.63 4.97
CA GLY A 109 -21.71 3.34 6.21
C GLY A 109 -21.47 2.51 7.47
N THR A 110 -20.56 1.53 7.44
CA THR A 110 -20.26 0.70 8.62
C THR A 110 -19.24 1.38 9.54
N ILE A 111 -18.35 2.21 9.01
CA ILE A 111 -17.28 2.90 9.73
C ILE A 111 -17.19 4.40 9.40
N ASP A 112 -18.21 4.95 8.77
CA ASP A 112 -18.28 6.31 8.21
C ASP A 112 -18.45 7.42 9.26
N THR A 113 -18.70 7.07 10.53
CA THR A 113 -18.77 8.04 11.62
C THR A 113 -17.75 7.75 12.72
N PRO A 114 -17.33 8.74 13.52
CA PRO A 114 -16.39 8.54 14.63
C PRO A 114 -16.83 7.44 15.58
N GLU A 115 -18.08 7.38 15.96
CA GLU A 115 -18.62 6.38 16.89
C GLU A 115 -18.53 4.96 16.33
N LYS A 116 -18.87 4.80 15.04
CA LYS A 116 -18.76 3.51 14.35
C LYS A 116 -17.31 3.10 14.17
N PHE A 117 -16.42 4.05 13.83
CA PHE A 117 -14.99 3.79 13.73
C PHE A 117 -14.43 3.31 15.08
N GLU A 118 -14.73 4.01 16.19
CA GLU A 118 -14.27 3.63 17.51
C GLU A 118 -14.79 2.25 17.95
N ALA A 119 -16.02 1.91 17.62
CA ALA A 119 -16.59 0.59 17.92
C ALA A 119 -15.83 -0.55 17.23
N HIS A 120 -15.22 -0.29 16.05
CA HIS A 120 -14.46 -1.28 15.28
C HIS A 120 -12.93 -1.11 15.37
N ARG A 121 -12.45 -0.08 16.05
CA ARG A 121 -11.02 0.28 16.11
C ARG A 121 -10.13 -0.88 16.54
N TRP A 122 -10.51 -1.58 17.60
CA TRP A 122 -9.72 -2.70 18.12
C TRP A 122 -9.58 -3.82 17.09
N ASP A 123 -10.65 -4.20 16.44
CA ASP A 123 -10.63 -5.27 15.43
C ASP A 123 -9.78 -4.89 14.21
N MET A 124 -9.88 -3.63 13.77
CA MET A 124 -9.06 -3.11 12.67
C MET A 124 -7.58 -3.07 13.04
N ALA A 125 -7.24 -2.54 14.20
CA ALA A 125 -5.87 -2.46 14.71
C ALA A 125 -5.26 -3.87 14.89
N SER A 126 -6.01 -4.80 15.46
CA SER A 126 -5.56 -6.18 15.70
C SER A 126 -5.20 -6.90 14.40
N ARG A 127 -5.97 -6.69 13.32
CA ARG A 127 -5.65 -7.23 11.99
C ARG A 127 -4.37 -6.63 11.40
N VAL A 128 -4.14 -5.33 11.60
CA VAL A 128 -2.91 -4.66 11.15
C VAL A 128 -1.71 -5.21 11.90
N TRP A 129 -1.78 -5.32 13.22
CA TRP A 129 -0.70 -5.87 14.05
C TRP A 129 -0.36 -7.31 13.68
N ALA A 130 -1.36 -8.17 13.56
CA ALA A 130 -1.15 -9.56 13.15
C ALA A 130 -0.50 -9.67 11.75
N ARG A 131 -0.79 -8.74 10.84
CA ARG A 131 -0.11 -8.66 9.55
C ARG A 131 1.35 -8.23 9.70
N MET A 132 1.63 -7.22 10.51
CA MET A 132 2.99 -6.72 10.76
C MET A 132 3.86 -7.79 11.45
N GLU A 133 3.30 -8.55 12.37
CA GLU A 133 3.99 -9.70 12.99
C GLU A 133 4.34 -10.76 11.95
N ARG A 134 3.38 -11.18 11.13
CA ARG A 134 3.62 -12.21 10.10
C ARG A 134 4.63 -11.83 9.03
N ASN A 135 4.80 -10.55 8.73
CA ASN A 135 5.75 -10.07 7.73
C ASN A 135 7.02 -9.45 8.34
N ASP A 136 7.24 -9.67 9.63
CA ASP A 136 8.37 -9.15 10.38
C ASP A 136 8.51 -7.63 10.27
N SER A 137 7.38 -6.93 10.35
CA SER A 137 7.31 -5.46 10.24
C SER A 137 8.07 -4.91 9.02
N ARG A 138 8.01 -5.60 7.89
CA ARG A 138 8.76 -5.30 6.67
C ARG A 138 8.67 -3.84 6.25
N GLU A 139 7.51 -3.22 6.37
CA GLU A 139 7.28 -1.82 6.01
C GLU A 139 8.11 -0.89 6.94
N CYS A 140 8.17 -1.19 8.23
CA CYS A 140 8.99 -0.45 9.20
C CYS A 140 10.48 -0.60 8.91
N ARG A 141 10.92 -1.80 8.51
CA ARG A 141 12.33 -2.09 8.17
C ARG A 141 12.81 -1.34 6.95
N SER A 142 11.93 -0.81 6.12
CA SER A 142 12.35 0.05 5.00
C SER A 142 13.06 1.34 5.44
N CYS A 143 12.89 1.73 6.70
CA CYS A 143 13.55 2.88 7.33
C CYS A 143 14.29 2.48 8.63
N HIS A 144 13.84 1.43 9.32
CA HIS A 144 14.38 0.95 10.60
C HIS A 144 14.98 -0.45 10.45
N GLU A 145 16.21 -0.55 10.02
CA GLU A 145 16.92 -1.82 9.93
C GLU A 145 17.85 -1.98 11.16
N PHE A 146 17.65 -3.05 11.93
CA PHE A 146 18.46 -3.30 13.14
C PHE A 146 19.96 -3.40 12.87
N SER A 147 20.32 -4.07 11.78
CA SER A 147 21.73 -4.24 11.38
C SER A 147 22.46 -2.93 11.08
N ASN A 148 21.71 -1.86 10.80
CA ASN A 148 22.25 -0.54 10.48
C ASN A 148 22.18 0.43 11.68
N MET A 149 21.74 -0.04 12.86
CA MET A 149 21.63 0.78 14.06
C MET A 149 22.94 0.77 14.85
N ASP A 150 23.54 1.93 15.07
CA ASP A 150 24.58 2.08 16.06
C ASP A 150 23.96 2.29 17.44
N LEU A 151 23.94 1.23 18.24
CA LEU A 151 23.38 1.25 19.59
C LEU A 151 24.20 2.12 20.54
N SER A 152 25.50 2.36 20.26
CA SER A 152 26.35 3.18 21.11
C SER A 152 26.00 4.66 21.07
N GLU A 153 25.53 5.13 19.93
CA GLU A 153 25.12 6.52 19.68
C GLU A 153 23.67 6.80 20.13
N GLN A 154 22.94 5.77 20.55
CA GLN A 154 21.55 5.93 20.98
C GLN A 154 21.46 6.31 22.47
N GLY A 155 20.41 7.08 22.81
CA GLY A 155 20.07 7.34 24.20
C GLY A 155 19.80 6.05 24.99
N ARG A 156 20.12 6.02 26.28
CA ARG A 156 20.06 4.82 27.14
C ARG A 156 18.76 4.02 27.01
N SER A 157 17.61 4.69 26.99
CA SER A 157 16.31 4.03 26.89
C SER A 157 16.10 3.35 25.54
N ALA A 158 16.48 4.00 24.43
CA ALA A 158 16.38 3.44 23.09
C ALA A 158 17.32 2.24 22.91
N ARG A 159 18.58 2.39 23.32
CA ARG A 159 19.60 1.32 23.31
C ARG A 159 19.11 0.05 24.01
N SER A 160 18.62 0.20 25.25
CA SER A 160 18.12 -0.94 26.02
C SER A 160 16.94 -1.64 25.36
N ARG A 161 16.02 -0.89 24.77
CA ARG A 161 14.85 -1.47 24.07
C ARG A 161 15.26 -2.18 22.79
N HIS A 162 16.12 -1.57 21.96
CA HIS A 162 16.58 -2.17 20.73
C HIS A 162 17.39 -3.44 20.96
N ALA A 163 18.36 -3.41 21.91
CA ALA A 163 19.11 -4.60 22.28
C ALA A 163 18.19 -5.73 22.78
N SER A 164 17.22 -5.40 23.64
CA SER A 164 16.26 -6.38 24.15
C SER A 164 15.28 -6.91 23.09
N ALA A 165 14.96 -6.11 22.07
CA ALA A 165 14.10 -6.55 20.96
C ALA A 165 14.86 -7.52 20.04
N GLU A 166 16.12 -7.19 19.71
CA GLU A 166 17.00 -8.04 18.92
C GLU A 166 17.24 -9.40 19.59
N GLU A 167 17.63 -9.40 20.87
CA GLU A 167 17.86 -10.60 21.66
C GLU A 167 16.63 -11.52 21.75
N ARG A 168 15.45 -10.95 21.81
CA ARG A 168 14.18 -11.69 21.91
C ARG A 168 13.52 -11.96 20.57
N GLY A 169 14.15 -11.61 19.46
CA GLY A 169 13.60 -11.78 18.11
C GLY A 169 12.26 -11.08 17.89
N LYS A 170 12.04 -9.92 18.56
CA LYS A 170 10.81 -9.16 18.43
C LYS A 170 10.77 -8.39 17.13
N THR A 171 9.59 -8.35 16.51
CA THR A 171 9.36 -7.49 15.36
C THR A 171 9.36 -6.01 15.76
N ARG A 172 9.62 -5.11 14.84
CA ARG A 172 9.65 -3.66 15.10
C ARG A 172 8.30 -3.14 15.64
N SER A 173 7.19 -3.71 15.19
CA SER A 173 5.86 -3.34 15.68
C SER A 173 5.62 -3.80 17.12
N GLU A 174 6.14 -4.97 17.51
CA GLU A 174 6.07 -5.47 18.89
C GLU A 174 6.94 -4.67 19.84
N GLU A 175 8.14 -4.30 19.41
CA GLU A 175 9.04 -3.43 20.19
C GLU A 175 8.36 -2.11 20.56
N ARG A 176 7.67 -1.50 19.63
CA ARG A 176 6.93 -0.25 19.87
C ARG A 176 5.78 -0.45 20.85
N ARG A 177 5.08 -1.59 20.84
CA ARG A 177 3.97 -1.87 21.76
C ARG A 177 4.40 -2.03 23.21
N VAL A 178 5.54 -2.67 23.44
CA VAL A 178 6.07 -2.89 24.80
C VAL A 178 6.49 -1.59 25.50
N GLY A 179 6.75 -0.53 24.78
CA GLY A 179 7.14 0.77 25.31
C GLY A 179 5.98 1.70 25.70
N LYS A 180 4.76 1.35 25.34
CA LYS A 180 3.53 2.03 25.74
C LYS A 180 2.65 1.00 26.41
N GLU A 181 2.51 1.06 27.73
CA GLU A 181 1.35 0.46 28.38
C GLU A 181 0.14 0.89 27.55
N CYS A 182 -0.70 -0.08 27.21
CA CYS A 182 -1.81 0.07 26.29
C CYS A 182 -2.83 1.09 26.83
N THR A 183 -2.49 2.35 26.80
CA THR A 183 -3.49 3.40 26.70
C THR A 183 -3.92 3.41 25.25
N LEU A 184 -5.14 3.00 25.02
CA LEU A 184 -5.91 2.86 23.78
C LEU A 184 -5.81 4.06 22.80
N ARG A 185 -4.62 4.45 22.41
CA ARG A 185 -4.34 5.48 21.42
C ARG A 185 -3.24 4.95 20.50
N CYS A 186 -3.67 4.17 19.51
CA CYS A 186 -2.86 3.87 18.35
C CYS A 186 -3.28 4.75 17.19
#